data_fdaa77db759fe38833cdcf65eaee49fe
#
_entry.id   fdaa77db759fe38833cdcf65eaee49fe
#
_cell.length_a   1.000
_cell.length_b   1.000
_cell.length_c   1.000
_cell.angle_alpha   90.00
_cell.angle_beta   90.00
_cell.angle_gamma   90.00
#
_symmetry.space_group_name_H-M   'P 1'
#
loop_
_entity.id
_entity.type
_entity.pdbx_description
1 polymer ?
#
loop_
_entity_poly.entity_id
_entity_poly.type
_entity_poly.pdbx_seq_one_letter_code
_entity_poly.pdbx_strand_id
1 'polypeptide(L)'
;EHAGIEVSSSDKITSESNADGTVEITIVRGQDVAIRYLGATLHTQACDETVAELLARMNIPVGETDEVSVDLSNYTEDGMLIEVTQYTYGTAEAVEPITYTTERVANASMTKGKENVKQEGKNGSALVTYSITYKDGVEISREPVSSEVITAPTAEIVEYGTKSATISSSDRIASDARNSDGSGVLTFKSGNTLTYSKVITANATAYTAKAGAHTAS
;
A
#
# COMPACT_ATOMS: atom_id res chain seq x y z
N GLU A 1 -40.60 60.88 -22.45
CA GLU A 1 -39.23 61.02 -21.92
C GLU A 1 -38.49 59.72 -22.09
N HIS A 2 -37.33 59.76 -22.75
CA HIS A 2 -36.46 58.60 -22.88
C HIS A 2 -35.72 58.43 -21.55
N ALA A 3 -35.98 57.38 -20.84
CA ALA A 3 -35.37 57.10 -19.54
C ALA A 3 -33.88 56.72 -19.61
N GLY A 4 -33.23 56.71 -20.78
CA GLY A 4 -31.79 56.50 -20.95
C GLY A 4 -31.24 55.25 -20.27
N ILE A 5 -32.06 54.21 -20.08
CA ILE A 5 -31.63 52.93 -19.46
C ILE A 5 -30.97 52.07 -20.53
N GLU A 6 -29.68 51.82 -20.35
CA GLU A 6 -28.95 50.83 -21.18
C GLU A 6 -29.32 49.42 -20.73
N VAL A 7 -29.61 48.56 -21.71
CA VAL A 7 -30.02 47.17 -21.53
C VAL A 7 -29.02 46.27 -22.23
N SER A 8 -28.52 45.28 -21.53
CA SER A 8 -27.67 44.24 -22.08
C SER A 8 -28.48 43.08 -22.69
N SER A 9 -27.89 42.32 -23.61
CA SER A 9 -28.53 41.13 -24.14
C SER A 9 -28.73 40.01 -23.11
N SER A 10 -28.07 40.11 -21.97
CA SER A 10 -28.19 39.19 -20.81
C SER A 10 -29.30 39.62 -19.84
N ASP A 11 -29.87 40.84 -19.99
CA ASP A 11 -30.93 41.31 -19.11
C ASP A 11 -32.28 40.72 -19.49
N LYS A 12 -33.09 40.35 -18.48
CA LYS A 12 -34.48 39.93 -18.68
C LYS A 12 -35.40 41.14 -18.50
N ILE A 13 -36.17 41.43 -19.51
CA ILE A 13 -37.13 42.55 -19.52
C ILE A 13 -38.53 41.97 -19.54
N THR A 14 -39.31 42.36 -18.54
CA THR A 14 -40.74 42.06 -18.48
C THR A 14 -41.55 43.35 -18.45
N SER A 15 -42.74 43.37 -19.00
CA SER A 15 -43.66 44.50 -18.96
C SER A 15 -45.07 44.06 -18.59
N GLU A 16 -45.67 44.77 -17.64
CA GLU A 16 -47.04 44.58 -17.19
C GLU A 16 -47.84 45.86 -17.42
N SER A 17 -49.05 45.71 -17.94
CA SER A 17 -49.97 46.85 -18.12
C SER A 17 -50.95 46.89 -16.97
N ASN A 18 -50.95 47.97 -16.24
CA ASN A 18 -51.86 48.20 -15.11
C ASN A 18 -53.26 48.69 -15.61
N ALA A 19 -54.26 48.54 -14.75
CA ALA A 19 -55.65 48.92 -15.05
C ALA A 19 -55.83 50.41 -15.24
N ASP A 20 -54.87 51.22 -14.77
CA ASP A 20 -54.85 52.71 -14.89
C ASP A 20 -54.22 53.19 -16.22
N GLY A 21 -53.78 52.23 -17.09
CA GLY A 21 -53.12 52.51 -18.34
C GLY A 21 -51.63 52.78 -18.27
N THR A 22 -51.02 52.61 -17.09
CA THR A 22 -49.57 52.65 -16.93
C THR A 22 -48.95 51.29 -17.30
N VAL A 23 -47.69 51.30 -17.80
CA VAL A 23 -46.91 50.10 -18.10
C VAL A 23 -45.73 50.07 -17.13
N GLU A 24 -45.67 49.02 -16.36
CA GLU A 24 -44.51 48.73 -15.52
C GLU A 24 -43.51 47.91 -16.32
N ILE A 25 -42.24 48.33 -16.35
CA ILE A 25 -41.15 47.59 -17.00
C ILE A 25 -40.16 47.18 -15.89
N THR A 26 -40.02 45.86 -15.70
CA THR A 26 -39.05 45.29 -14.81
C THR A 26 -37.84 44.81 -15.63
N ILE A 27 -36.65 45.25 -15.24
CA ILE A 27 -35.36 44.84 -15.80
C ILE A 27 -34.58 44.06 -14.76
N VAL A 28 -34.40 42.77 -14.97
CA VAL A 28 -33.50 41.96 -14.15
C VAL A 28 -32.18 41.91 -14.86
N ARG A 29 -31.12 42.34 -14.22
CA ARG A 29 -29.78 42.42 -14.80
C ARG A 29 -29.14 41.02 -14.93
N GLY A 30 -28.44 40.79 -16.03
CA GLY A 30 -27.58 39.65 -16.21
C GLY A 30 -26.44 39.68 -15.18
N GLN A 31 -26.11 38.53 -14.65
CA GLN A 31 -25.13 38.29 -13.60
C GLN A 31 -23.96 37.48 -14.15
N ASP A 32 -22.72 37.88 -13.89
CA ASP A 32 -21.53 37.13 -14.27
C ASP A 32 -21.30 35.98 -13.28
N VAL A 33 -21.33 34.76 -13.76
CA VAL A 33 -21.13 33.54 -12.96
C VAL A 33 -19.98 32.73 -13.53
N ALA A 34 -19.10 32.26 -12.64
CA ALA A 34 -18.03 31.30 -12.97
C ALA A 34 -18.39 29.90 -12.44
N ILE A 35 -18.20 28.90 -13.27
CA ILE A 35 -18.43 27.49 -12.92
C ILE A 35 -17.12 26.73 -13.08
N ARG A 36 -16.63 26.10 -12.00
CA ARG A 36 -15.50 25.19 -12.06
C ARG A 36 -16.01 23.75 -12.15
N TYR A 37 -15.69 23.09 -13.27
CA TYR A 37 -16.13 21.74 -13.56
C TYR A 37 -15.03 20.95 -14.31
N LEU A 38 -14.73 19.74 -13.86
CA LEU A 38 -13.67 18.87 -14.43
C LEU A 38 -12.34 19.59 -14.65
N GLY A 39 -11.94 20.42 -13.70
CA GLY A 39 -10.68 21.18 -13.75
C GLY A 39 -10.69 22.41 -14.67
N ALA A 40 -11.77 22.67 -15.40
CA ALA A 40 -11.96 23.86 -16.21
C ALA A 40 -12.81 24.91 -15.49
N THR A 41 -12.56 26.19 -15.77
CA THR A 41 -13.43 27.28 -15.33
C THR A 41 -14.19 27.82 -16.53
N LEU A 42 -15.50 27.77 -16.47
CA LEU A 42 -16.44 28.30 -17.46
C LEU A 42 -17.00 29.61 -16.95
N HIS A 43 -17.04 30.63 -17.79
CA HIS A 43 -17.71 31.90 -17.48
C HIS A 43 -18.98 32.01 -18.29
N THR A 44 -20.07 32.39 -17.65
CA THR A 44 -21.38 32.53 -18.28
C THR A 44 -22.17 33.66 -17.63
N GLN A 45 -23.23 34.07 -18.30
CA GLN A 45 -24.21 35.00 -17.78
C GLN A 45 -25.45 34.24 -17.30
N ALA A 46 -25.95 34.58 -16.16
CA ALA A 46 -27.17 34.07 -15.56
C ALA A 46 -28.18 35.20 -15.35
N CYS A 47 -29.47 34.92 -15.36
CA CYS A 47 -30.49 35.92 -15.12
C CYS A 47 -31.75 35.26 -14.55
N ASP A 48 -32.05 35.54 -13.27
CA ASP A 48 -33.26 35.07 -12.59
C ASP A 48 -33.44 33.53 -12.69
N GLU A 49 -32.36 32.83 -12.50
CA GLU A 49 -32.32 31.35 -12.51
C GLU A 49 -31.61 30.81 -11.27
N THR A 50 -31.98 29.63 -10.85
CA THR A 50 -31.30 28.91 -9.76
C THR A 50 -29.99 28.28 -10.24
N VAL A 51 -29.11 27.90 -9.28
CA VAL A 51 -27.88 27.16 -9.57
C VAL A 51 -28.20 25.88 -10.35
N ALA A 52 -29.26 25.14 -9.95
CA ALA A 52 -29.68 23.94 -10.66
C ALA A 52 -30.07 24.22 -12.12
N GLU A 53 -30.85 25.27 -12.39
CA GLU A 53 -31.26 25.65 -13.73
C GLU A 53 -30.08 26.11 -14.58
N LEU A 54 -29.16 26.87 -14.00
CA LEU A 54 -27.92 27.29 -14.68
C LEU A 54 -27.06 26.07 -15.08
N LEU A 55 -26.81 25.13 -14.14
CA LEU A 55 -26.03 23.93 -14.42
C LEU A 55 -26.69 23.06 -15.50
N ALA A 56 -28.02 22.89 -15.44
CA ALA A 56 -28.78 22.19 -16.47
C ALA A 56 -28.67 22.86 -17.85
N ARG A 57 -28.81 24.20 -17.91
CA ARG A 57 -28.65 24.98 -19.16
C ARG A 57 -27.25 24.86 -19.75
N MET A 58 -26.24 24.77 -18.89
CA MET A 58 -24.83 24.57 -19.28
C MET A 58 -24.49 23.11 -19.61
N ASN A 59 -25.46 22.18 -19.54
CA ASN A 59 -25.29 20.73 -19.72
C ASN A 59 -24.23 20.13 -18.75
N ILE A 60 -24.17 20.64 -17.54
CA ILE A 60 -23.35 20.11 -16.46
C ILE A 60 -24.23 19.20 -15.60
N PRO A 61 -24.08 17.85 -15.73
CA PRO A 61 -24.85 16.93 -14.90
C PRO A 61 -24.37 16.97 -13.48
N VAL A 62 -25.28 16.87 -12.52
CA VAL A 62 -25.01 16.74 -11.09
C VAL A 62 -25.65 15.45 -10.61
N GLY A 63 -24.86 14.49 -10.21
CA GLY A 63 -25.30 13.20 -9.65
C GLY A 63 -25.51 13.26 -8.14
N GLU A 64 -26.10 12.21 -7.58
CA GLU A 64 -26.39 12.11 -6.13
C GLU A 64 -25.12 12.13 -5.25
N THR A 65 -23.99 11.71 -5.80
CA THR A 65 -22.70 11.65 -5.09
C THR A 65 -21.79 12.83 -5.36
N ASP A 66 -22.22 13.74 -6.27
CA ASP A 66 -21.43 14.92 -6.62
C ASP A 66 -21.60 16.01 -5.56
N GLU A 67 -20.56 16.81 -5.39
CA GLU A 67 -20.56 17.94 -4.47
C GLU A 67 -20.65 19.24 -5.25
N VAL A 68 -21.58 20.11 -4.86
CA VAL A 68 -21.68 21.47 -5.38
C VAL A 68 -21.45 22.46 -4.25
N SER A 69 -20.58 23.44 -4.46
CA SER A 69 -20.14 24.39 -3.42
C SER A 69 -21.25 25.29 -2.87
N VAL A 70 -22.37 25.39 -3.59
CA VAL A 70 -23.54 26.19 -3.24
C VAL A 70 -24.80 25.34 -3.37
N ASP A 71 -25.86 25.69 -2.62
CA ASP A 71 -27.12 24.98 -2.70
C ASP A 71 -27.76 25.17 -4.09
N LEU A 72 -28.22 24.05 -4.68
CA LEU A 72 -28.81 24.02 -6.01
C LEU A 72 -30.09 24.86 -6.14
N SER A 73 -30.79 25.08 -5.02
CA SER A 73 -32.01 25.88 -4.95
C SER A 73 -31.74 27.39 -4.84
N ASN A 74 -30.52 27.79 -4.57
CA ASN A 74 -30.16 29.20 -4.49
C ASN A 74 -30.23 29.84 -5.88
N TYR A 75 -30.69 31.10 -5.91
CA TYR A 75 -30.57 31.91 -7.11
C TYR A 75 -29.13 32.32 -7.35
N THR A 76 -28.77 32.46 -8.62
CA THR A 76 -27.48 33.00 -9.00
C THR A 76 -27.30 34.43 -8.60
N GLU A 77 -26.06 34.78 -8.30
CA GLU A 77 -25.67 36.17 -7.91
C GLU A 77 -24.46 36.61 -8.73
N ASP A 78 -24.33 37.92 -8.93
CA ASP A 78 -23.22 38.49 -9.69
C ASP A 78 -21.87 38.19 -9.00
N GLY A 79 -20.90 37.70 -9.78
CA GLY A 79 -19.60 37.28 -9.30
C GLY A 79 -19.58 35.89 -8.60
N MET A 80 -20.73 35.17 -8.59
CA MET A 80 -20.78 33.81 -7.98
C MET A 80 -19.79 32.84 -8.62
N LEU A 81 -19.09 32.08 -7.78
CA LEU A 81 -18.30 30.93 -8.20
C LEU A 81 -19.00 29.64 -7.74
N ILE A 82 -19.36 28.81 -8.68
CA ILE A 82 -19.94 27.49 -8.43
C ILE A 82 -18.88 26.44 -8.74
N GLU A 83 -18.49 25.65 -7.73
CA GLU A 83 -17.58 24.52 -7.90
C GLU A 83 -18.40 23.23 -7.90
N VAL A 84 -18.30 22.46 -8.98
CA VAL A 84 -18.94 21.15 -9.13
C VAL A 84 -17.84 20.10 -9.13
N THR A 85 -17.81 19.28 -8.08
CA THR A 85 -16.90 18.13 -7.94
C THR A 85 -17.65 16.87 -8.29
N GLN A 86 -17.19 16.15 -9.31
CA GLN A 86 -17.81 14.92 -9.75
C GLN A 86 -17.09 13.70 -9.20
N TYR A 87 -17.85 12.79 -8.59
CA TYR A 87 -17.36 11.48 -8.16
C TYR A 87 -17.89 10.39 -9.07
N THR A 88 -16.98 9.56 -9.60
CA THR A 88 -17.34 8.37 -10.37
C THR A 88 -16.63 7.16 -9.81
N TYR A 89 -17.25 5.98 -9.97
CA TYR A 89 -16.75 4.72 -9.44
C TYR A 89 -16.54 3.72 -10.56
N GLY A 90 -15.49 2.93 -10.43
CA GLY A 90 -15.16 1.89 -11.39
C GLY A 90 -14.59 0.67 -10.71
N THR A 91 -14.38 -0.39 -11.51
CA THR A 91 -13.68 -1.59 -11.07
C THR A 91 -12.54 -1.89 -12.03
N ALA A 92 -11.44 -2.44 -11.51
CA ALA A 92 -10.35 -2.96 -12.32
C ALA A 92 -9.86 -4.28 -11.75
N GLU A 93 -9.32 -5.14 -12.61
CA GLU A 93 -8.74 -6.41 -12.22
C GLU A 93 -7.25 -6.40 -12.54
N ALA A 94 -6.46 -6.99 -11.63
CA ALA A 94 -5.02 -7.18 -11.82
C ALA A 94 -4.60 -8.55 -11.30
N VAL A 95 -3.64 -9.17 -11.98
CA VAL A 95 -3.00 -10.39 -11.49
C VAL A 95 -1.81 -10.00 -10.62
N GLU A 96 -1.85 -10.40 -9.36
CA GLU A 96 -0.82 -10.10 -8.38
C GLU A 96 -0.09 -11.36 -7.92
N PRO A 97 1.22 -11.27 -7.61
CA PRO A 97 1.96 -12.41 -7.10
C PRO A 97 1.61 -12.66 -5.63
N ILE A 98 1.40 -13.93 -5.29
CA ILE A 98 1.34 -14.41 -3.91
C ILE A 98 2.75 -14.90 -3.56
N THR A 99 3.41 -14.21 -2.64
CA THR A 99 4.76 -14.59 -2.21
C THR A 99 4.75 -15.96 -1.52
N TYR A 100 5.70 -16.81 -1.84
CA TYR A 100 5.89 -18.07 -1.14
C TYR A 100 6.43 -17.85 0.28
N THR A 101 6.25 -18.85 1.14
CA THR A 101 6.81 -18.91 2.49
C THR A 101 8.02 -19.84 2.53
N THR A 102 8.97 -19.58 3.44
CA THR A 102 10.12 -20.48 3.69
C THR A 102 9.87 -21.28 4.96
N GLU A 103 9.84 -22.60 4.83
CA GLU A 103 9.77 -23.55 5.93
C GLU A 103 11.16 -24.08 6.28
N ARG A 104 11.51 -24.08 7.55
CA ARG A 104 12.80 -24.58 8.03
C ARG A 104 12.63 -25.92 8.74
N VAL A 105 13.26 -26.96 8.22
CA VAL A 105 13.13 -28.33 8.72
C VAL A 105 14.47 -28.79 9.29
N ALA A 106 14.45 -29.31 10.52
CA ALA A 106 15.65 -29.87 11.17
C ALA A 106 16.07 -31.19 10.52
N ASN A 107 17.35 -31.32 10.17
CA ASN A 107 17.95 -32.55 9.63
C ASN A 107 19.05 -33.05 10.58
N ALA A 108 18.77 -34.15 11.30
CA ALA A 108 19.71 -34.78 12.25
C ALA A 108 20.88 -35.47 11.58
N SER A 109 20.84 -35.71 10.27
CA SER A 109 21.94 -36.29 9.52
C SER A 109 22.93 -35.24 9.02
N MET A 110 22.52 -33.99 8.97
CA MET A 110 23.32 -32.85 8.50
C MET A 110 24.04 -32.19 9.67
N THR A 111 25.30 -31.82 9.49
CA THR A 111 26.11 -31.14 10.50
C THR A 111 25.52 -29.76 10.84
N LYS A 112 25.51 -29.45 12.12
CA LYS A 112 25.06 -28.15 12.66
C LYS A 112 25.76 -26.99 11.95
N GLY A 113 24.98 -25.99 11.51
CA GLY A 113 25.48 -24.84 10.75
C GLY A 113 25.53 -25.05 9.22
N LYS A 114 25.15 -26.23 8.72
CA LYS A 114 24.90 -26.43 7.29
C LYS A 114 23.43 -26.29 6.99
N GLU A 115 23.13 -25.76 5.82
CA GLU A 115 21.78 -25.63 5.27
C GLU A 115 21.75 -26.17 3.84
N ASN A 116 20.60 -26.67 3.44
CA ASN A 116 20.35 -27.15 2.10
C ASN A 116 18.91 -26.84 1.69
N VAL A 117 18.72 -26.26 0.52
CA VAL A 117 17.39 -26.04 -0.05
C VAL A 117 16.90 -27.37 -0.61
N LYS A 118 15.91 -27.96 0.05
CA LYS A 118 15.29 -29.24 -0.37
C LYS A 118 14.22 -29.00 -1.44
N GLN A 119 13.53 -27.89 -1.37
CA GLN A 119 12.51 -27.47 -2.32
C GLN A 119 12.62 -25.97 -2.52
N GLU A 120 12.74 -25.55 -3.76
CA GLU A 120 12.70 -24.13 -4.11
C GLU A 120 11.29 -23.59 -4.02
N GLY A 121 11.16 -22.39 -3.44
CA GLY A 121 9.90 -21.65 -3.39
C GLY A 121 9.50 -21.14 -4.77
N LYS A 122 8.19 -21.11 -5.02
CA LYS A 122 7.62 -20.47 -6.21
C LYS A 122 6.45 -19.59 -5.79
N ASN A 123 6.44 -18.36 -6.29
CA ASN A 123 5.31 -17.47 -6.09
C ASN A 123 4.07 -18.04 -6.79
N GLY A 124 2.94 -17.89 -6.13
CA GLY A 124 1.62 -18.05 -6.71
C GLY A 124 1.17 -16.79 -7.41
N SER A 125 -0.08 -16.78 -7.85
CA SER A 125 -0.77 -15.61 -8.42
C SER A 125 -2.23 -15.59 -8.00
N ALA A 126 -2.75 -14.38 -7.80
CA ALA A 126 -4.16 -14.15 -7.54
C ALA A 126 -4.71 -13.09 -8.50
N LEU A 127 -5.96 -13.23 -8.89
CA LEU A 127 -6.73 -12.18 -9.53
C LEU A 127 -7.33 -11.30 -8.43
N VAL A 128 -6.93 -10.04 -8.38
CA VAL A 128 -7.42 -9.07 -7.42
C VAL A 128 -8.35 -8.10 -8.14
N THR A 129 -9.58 -7.96 -7.65
CA THR A 129 -10.53 -6.97 -8.13
C THR A 129 -10.46 -5.75 -7.22
N TYR A 130 -10.33 -4.57 -7.82
CA TYR A 130 -10.26 -3.29 -7.13
C TYR A 130 -11.52 -2.48 -7.34
N SER A 131 -11.98 -1.79 -6.31
CA SER A 131 -12.88 -0.65 -6.42
C SER A 131 -12.05 0.62 -6.58
N ILE A 132 -12.40 1.43 -7.56
CA ILE A 132 -11.69 2.66 -7.88
C ILE A 132 -12.65 3.84 -7.73
N THR A 133 -12.21 4.87 -7.02
CA THR A 133 -12.92 6.13 -6.92
C THR A 133 -12.17 7.20 -7.72
N TYR A 134 -12.88 7.90 -8.57
CA TYR A 134 -12.36 9.04 -9.32
C TYR A 134 -13.01 10.32 -8.81
N LYS A 135 -12.22 11.38 -8.71
CA LYS A 135 -12.66 12.75 -8.49
C LYS A 135 -12.29 13.58 -9.72
N ASP A 136 -13.29 14.18 -10.34
CA ASP A 136 -13.11 14.97 -11.58
C ASP A 136 -12.30 14.22 -12.67
N GLY A 137 -12.55 12.90 -12.79
CA GLY A 137 -11.87 12.03 -13.75
C GLY A 137 -10.47 11.57 -13.32
N VAL A 138 -9.97 12.00 -12.17
CA VAL A 138 -8.67 11.59 -11.62
C VAL A 138 -8.86 10.51 -10.56
N GLU A 139 -8.15 9.39 -10.67
CA GLU A 139 -8.18 8.34 -9.66
C GLU A 139 -7.62 8.87 -8.32
N ILE A 140 -8.42 8.76 -7.26
CA ILE A 140 -8.06 9.20 -5.91
C ILE A 140 -7.98 8.04 -4.90
N SER A 141 -8.62 6.91 -5.19
CA SER A 141 -8.58 5.71 -4.35
C SER A 141 -8.66 4.45 -5.20
N ARG A 142 -7.91 3.44 -4.79
CA ARG A 142 -7.95 2.08 -5.33
C ARG A 142 -7.86 1.09 -4.18
N GLU A 143 -8.93 0.36 -3.93
CA GLU A 143 -9.03 -0.57 -2.80
C GLU A 143 -9.36 -1.99 -3.29
N PRO A 144 -8.64 -3.02 -2.81
CA PRO A 144 -8.96 -4.39 -3.16
C PRO A 144 -10.27 -4.81 -2.49
N VAL A 145 -11.23 -5.29 -3.28
CA VAL A 145 -12.54 -5.74 -2.80
C VAL A 145 -12.70 -7.25 -2.84
N SER A 146 -11.95 -7.93 -3.70
CA SER A 146 -11.89 -9.40 -3.75
C SER A 146 -10.55 -9.88 -4.26
N SER A 147 -10.19 -11.12 -3.88
CA SER A 147 -8.99 -11.80 -4.37
C SER A 147 -9.29 -13.27 -4.59
N GLU A 148 -9.02 -13.77 -5.79
CA GLU A 148 -9.17 -15.18 -6.17
C GLU A 148 -7.81 -15.76 -6.52
N VAL A 149 -7.44 -16.89 -5.90
CA VAL A 149 -6.16 -17.56 -6.16
C VAL A 149 -6.22 -18.28 -7.51
N ILE A 150 -5.40 -17.83 -8.47
CA ILE A 150 -5.24 -18.50 -9.76
C ILE A 150 -4.26 -19.67 -9.63
N THR A 151 -3.12 -19.42 -8.98
CA THR A 151 -2.08 -20.42 -8.72
C THR A 151 -1.62 -20.30 -7.29
N ALA A 152 -1.69 -21.37 -6.52
CA ALA A 152 -1.19 -21.39 -5.16
C ALA A 152 0.35 -21.28 -5.13
N PRO A 153 0.94 -20.55 -4.17
CA PRO A 153 2.39 -20.52 -4.01
C PRO A 153 2.90 -21.89 -3.54
N THR A 154 4.14 -22.23 -3.92
CA THR A 154 4.85 -23.40 -3.41
C THR A 154 5.88 -22.95 -2.39
N ALA A 155 5.79 -23.44 -1.16
CA ALA A 155 6.73 -23.08 -0.11
C ALA A 155 8.16 -23.52 -0.43
N GLU A 156 9.14 -22.68 -0.07
CA GLU A 156 10.53 -23.09 -0.02
C GLU A 156 10.76 -23.95 1.23
N ILE A 157 11.49 -25.07 1.10
CA ILE A 157 11.86 -25.92 2.23
C ILE A 157 13.37 -25.89 2.37
N VAL A 158 13.86 -25.31 3.48
CA VAL A 158 15.28 -25.27 3.83
C VAL A 158 15.54 -26.21 4.99
N GLU A 159 16.33 -27.27 4.73
CA GLU A 159 16.82 -28.15 5.78
C GLU A 159 18.02 -27.50 6.48
N TYR A 160 18.02 -27.50 7.80
CA TYR A 160 19.17 -27.06 8.60
C TYR A 160 19.71 -28.19 9.46
N GLY A 161 21.05 -28.29 9.52
CA GLY A 161 21.73 -29.35 10.24
C GLY A 161 21.63 -29.18 11.76
N THR A 162 21.30 -30.27 12.45
CA THR A 162 21.28 -30.35 13.92
C THR A 162 22.30 -31.34 14.46
N LYS A 163 22.99 -32.11 13.60
CA LYS A 163 24.01 -33.08 14.00
C LYS A 163 25.19 -32.36 14.63
N SER A 164 25.38 -32.51 15.93
CA SER A 164 26.59 -32.03 16.61
C SER A 164 27.84 -32.77 16.07
N ALA A 165 28.93 -32.03 15.95
CA ALA A 165 30.21 -32.63 15.66
C ALA A 165 30.59 -33.59 16.80
N THR A 166 30.75 -34.88 16.47
CA THR A 166 31.24 -35.84 17.47
C THR A 166 32.76 -35.91 17.31
N ILE A 167 33.45 -35.40 18.34
CA ILE A 167 34.91 -35.48 18.43
C ILE A 167 35.26 -36.87 18.96
N SER A 168 35.97 -37.66 18.15
CA SER A 168 36.47 -38.92 18.64
C SER A 168 37.61 -38.73 19.62
N SER A 169 37.71 -39.62 20.61
CA SER A 169 38.84 -39.61 21.57
C SER A 169 40.21 -39.84 20.90
N SER A 170 40.19 -40.35 19.65
CA SER A 170 41.38 -40.53 18.84
C SER A 170 41.74 -39.34 17.97
N ASP A 171 40.86 -38.37 17.87
CA ASP A 171 41.08 -37.18 17.05
C ASP A 171 42.09 -36.23 17.74
N ARG A 172 43.01 -35.72 16.95
CA ARG A 172 44.08 -34.86 17.45
C ARG A 172 43.79 -33.38 17.15
N ILE A 173 44.17 -32.55 18.10
CA ILE A 173 44.08 -31.09 17.90
C ILE A 173 45.07 -30.71 16.79
N ALA A 174 44.57 -30.00 15.77
CA ALA A 174 45.33 -29.43 14.67
C ALA A 174 45.77 -28.00 14.99
N SER A 175 44.89 -27.22 15.60
CA SER A 175 45.19 -25.86 16.04
C SER A 175 44.29 -25.46 17.21
N ASP A 176 44.79 -24.48 18.04
CA ASP A 176 44.06 -23.82 19.14
C ASP A 176 44.11 -22.30 18.88
N ALA A 177 43.01 -21.76 18.43
CA ALA A 177 42.86 -20.30 18.27
C ALA A 177 42.29 -19.71 19.56
N ARG A 178 43.17 -19.21 20.42
CA ARG A 178 42.82 -18.70 21.75
C ARG A 178 42.70 -17.19 21.76
N ASN A 179 41.63 -16.71 22.38
CA ASN A 179 41.38 -15.30 22.64
C ASN A 179 42.07 -14.85 23.96
N SER A 180 42.23 -13.54 24.14
CA SER A 180 42.83 -12.95 25.34
C SER A 180 42.01 -13.17 26.62
N ASP A 181 40.70 -13.45 26.51
CA ASP A 181 39.80 -13.77 27.61
C ASP A 181 39.84 -15.24 28.06
N GLY A 182 40.66 -16.05 27.41
CA GLY A 182 40.82 -17.48 27.68
C GLY A 182 39.80 -18.37 26.97
N SER A 183 38.89 -17.80 26.18
CA SER A 183 38.03 -18.54 25.26
C SER A 183 38.79 -18.90 24.00
N GLY A 184 38.22 -19.78 23.16
CA GLY A 184 38.86 -20.08 21.89
C GLY A 184 38.15 -21.16 21.08
N VAL A 185 38.81 -21.56 19.98
CA VAL A 185 38.34 -22.61 19.08
C VAL A 185 39.45 -23.63 18.86
N LEU A 186 39.19 -24.87 19.26
CA LEU A 186 40.04 -26.02 18.88
C LEU A 186 39.59 -26.50 17.53
N THR A 187 40.58 -26.65 16.63
CA THR A 187 40.35 -27.34 15.33
C THR A 187 41.04 -28.70 15.40
N PHE A 188 40.33 -29.75 15.07
CA PHE A 188 40.84 -31.11 15.07
C PHE A 188 41.30 -31.51 13.64
N LYS A 189 42.16 -32.54 13.57
CA LYS A 189 42.64 -33.06 12.26
C LYS A 189 41.54 -33.64 11.37
N SER A 190 40.42 -34.06 11.97
CA SER A 190 39.19 -34.43 11.24
C SER A 190 38.48 -33.26 10.55
N GLY A 191 38.89 -32.00 10.83
CA GLY A 191 38.24 -30.78 10.40
C GLY A 191 37.10 -30.33 11.32
N ASN A 192 36.79 -31.09 12.38
CA ASN A 192 35.79 -30.66 13.36
C ASN A 192 36.37 -29.52 14.23
N THR A 193 35.47 -28.68 14.74
CA THR A 193 35.83 -27.59 15.67
C THR A 193 35.06 -27.68 16.97
N LEU A 194 35.70 -27.28 18.05
CA LEU A 194 35.10 -27.13 19.38
C LEU A 194 35.37 -25.72 19.91
N THR A 195 34.33 -24.97 20.14
CA THR A 195 34.44 -23.68 20.82
C THR A 195 34.43 -23.89 22.36
N TYR A 196 35.35 -23.28 23.07
CA TYR A 196 35.39 -23.32 24.51
C TYR A 196 35.38 -21.89 25.10
N SER A 197 34.79 -21.75 26.28
CA SER A 197 34.67 -20.46 26.97
C SER A 197 35.76 -20.24 28.01
N LYS A 198 36.44 -21.30 28.45
CA LYS A 198 37.49 -21.23 29.46
C LYS A 198 38.45 -22.42 29.35
N VAL A 199 39.73 -22.16 29.51
CA VAL A 199 40.74 -23.21 29.68
C VAL A 199 41.00 -23.43 31.18
N ILE A 200 40.92 -24.70 31.62
CA ILE A 200 41.32 -25.12 32.95
C ILE A 200 42.59 -25.96 32.79
N THR A 201 43.66 -25.53 33.40
CA THR A 201 44.89 -26.32 33.45
C THR A 201 44.78 -27.35 34.59
N ALA A 202 44.78 -28.61 34.23
CA ALA A 202 44.81 -29.71 35.21
C ALA A 202 46.11 -30.46 35.07
N ASN A 203 46.78 -30.77 36.18
CA ASN A 203 47.90 -31.68 36.21
C ASN A 203 47.39 -33.11 36.16
N ALA A 204 47.57 -33.74 35.00
CA ALA A 204 47.25 -35.15 34.87
C ALA A 204 48.50 -35.98 35.20
N THR A 205 48.46 -36.77 36.24
CA THR A 205 49.43 -37.84 36.50
C THR A 205 49.02 -39.02 35.67
N ALA A 206 49.81 -39.31 34.62
CA ALA A 206 49.64 -40.56 33.86
C ALA A 206 50.12 -41.72 34.70
N TYR A 207 49.21 -42.57 35.16
CA TYR A 207 49.55 -43.91 35.63
C TYR A 207 49.83 -44.81 34.41
N THR A 208 51.07 -45.09 34.18
CA THR A 208 51.46 -46.24 33.35
C THR A 208 51.26 -47.49 34.19
N ALA A 209 50.21 -48.25 33.94
CA ALA A 209 50.12 -49.59 34.45
C ALA A 209 51.28 -50.42 33.85
N LYS A 210 52.25 -50.80 34.69
CA LYS A 210 53.26 -51.76 34.31
C LYS A 210 52.55 -53.08 33.95
N ALA A 211 52.71 -53.53 32.74
CA ALA A 211 52.31 -54.89 32.36
C ALA A 211 53.05 -55.84 33.28
N GLY A 212 52.33 -56.53 34.20
CA GLY A 212 52.92 -57.52 35.07
C GLY A 212 52.46 -57.52 36.52
N ALA A 213 51.52 -56.66 36.95
CA ALA A 213 50.95 -56.83 38.30
C ALA A 213 49.83 -57.91 38.22
N HIS A 214 50.22 -59.11 38.60
CA HIS A 214 49.29 -60.17 38.97
C HIS A 214 48.55 -59.71 40.21
N THR A 215 47.26 -59.56 40.13
CA THR A 215 46.41 -59.50 41.30
C THR A 215 46.28 -60.93 41.82
N ALA A 216 46.97 -61.24 42.93
CA ALA A 216 46.64 -62.41 43.74
C ALA A 216 45.26 -62.13 44.38
N SER A 217 44.39 -63.10 44.22
CA SER A 217 43.09 -63.40 44.84
C SER A 217 42.66 -62.55 45.99
#